data_59e20e48001b611f89c4ef9f19df049a
#
_entry.id   59e20e48001b611f89c4ef9f19df049a
#
_cell.length_a   1.000
_cell.length_b   1.000
_cell.length_c   1.000
_cell.angle_alpha   90.00
_cell.angle_beta   90.00
_cell.angle_gamma   90.00
#
_symmetry.space_group_name_H-M   'P 1'
#
loop_
_entity.id
_entity.type
_entity.pdbx_description
1 polymer ?
#
loop_
_entity_poly.entity_id
_entity_poly.type
_entity_poly.pdbx_seq_one_letter_code
_entity_poly.pdbx_strand_id
1 'polypeptide(L)'
;MIRDIKKYNVWIVYVCMWLFSFFTVWYIAIVMYYTLVHVTQSGYASDFIKNISTLSNVPIRSFYIAVFGFIGLFCFVSIRKKIRFFSRHQIIPILIELGLSLLIMKNISFSATCILFLIIADSLLYVDKPVDRSICIILVFLAYMLSNYGYLSNYIPMISFQEYLSVYNSKTQGLLLGIEVTLSNLNIVLFIAYIFLY
;
A
#
# COMPACT_ATOMS: atom_id res chain seq x y z
N MET A 1 -3.10 -17.74 -30.51
CA MET A 1 -4.44 -17.58 -29.92
C MET A 1 -4.49 -17.91 -28.42
N ILE A 2 -4.26 -19.15 -27.94
CA ILE A 2 -4.31 -19.48 -26.49
C ILE A 2 -3.28 -18.69 -25.67
N ARG A 3 -2.04 -18.54 -26.18
CA ARG A 3 -0.95 -17.80 -25.53
C ARG A 3 -1.25 -16.30 -25.40
N ASP A 4 -1.94 -15.74 -26.38
CA ASP A 4 -2.31 -14.32 -26.39
C ASP A 4 -3.45 -14.05 -25.40
N ILE A 5 -4.42 -14.97 -25.28
CA ILE A 5 -5.51 -14.89 -24.31
C ILE A 5 -4.95 -14.94 -22.88
N LYS A 6 -4.00 -15.87 -22.61
CA LYS A 6 -3.34 -15.94 -21.30
C LYS A 6 -2.64 -14.64 -20.95
N LYS A 7 -1.85 -14.06 -21.87
CA LYS A 7 -1.16 -12.78 -21.67
C LYS A 7 -2.11 -11.62 -21.40
N TYR A 8 -3.26 -11.59 -22.09
CA TYR A 8 -4.28 -10.58 -21.90
C TYR A 8 -4.92 -10.67 -20.51
N ASN A 9 -5.26 -11.88 -20.06
CA ASN A 9 -5.84 -12.11 -18.73
C ASN A 9 -4.89 -11.72 -17.61
N VAL A 10 -3.60 -12.05 -17.70
CA VAL A 10 -2.57 -11.61 -16.74
C VAL A 10 -2.52 -10.09 -16.64
N TRP A 11 -2.58 -9.39 -17.79
CA TRP A 11 -2.54 -7.93 -17.82
C TRP A 11 -3.79 -7.31 -17.18
N ILE A 12 -4.99 -7.85 -17.44
CA ILE A 12 -6.24 -7.38 -16.81
C ILE A 12 -6.14 -7.51 -15.29
N VAL A 13 -5.76 -8.68 -14.78
CA VAL A 13 -5.65 -8.91 -13.33
C VAL A 13 -4.61 -7.96 -12.72
N TYR A 14 -3.49 -7.72 -13.38
CA TYR A 14 -2.49 -6.77 -12.95
C TYR A 14 -3.03 -5.33 -12.85
N VAL A 15 -3.80 -4.87 -13.84
CA VAL A 15 -4.45 -3.55 -13.80
C VAL A 15 -5.48 -3.49 -12.66
N CYS A 16 -6.26 -4.55 -12.46
CA CYS A 16 -7.20 -4.62 -11.34
C CYS A 16 -6.47 -4.54 -9.99
N MET A 17 -5.32 -5.20 -9.83
CA MET A 17 -4.50 -5.09 -8.61
C MET A 17 -4.08 -3.64 -8.34
N TRP A 18 -3.66 -2.88 -9.37
CA TRP A 18 -3.33 -1.46 -9.22
C TRP A 18 -4.53 -0.63 -8.77
N LEU A 19 -5.69 -0.83 -9.38
CA LEU A 19 -6.92 -0.11 -9.03
C LEU A 19 -7.36 -0.41 -7.61
N PHE A 20 -7.44 -1.68 -7.22
CA PHE A 20 -7.88 -2.06 -5.87
C PHE A 20 -6.88 -1.66 -4.78
N SER A 21 -5.57 -1.73 -5.06
CA SER A 21 -4.56 -1.21 -4.14
C SER A 21 -4.66 0.30 -3.98
N PHE A 22 -4.93 1.06 -5.06
CA PHE A 22 -5.20 2.49 -4.98
C PHE A 22 -6.43 2.79 -4.11
N PHE A 23 -7.54 2.08 -4.34
CA PHE A 23 -8.76 2.24 -3.52
C PHE A 23 -8.51 1.91 -2.06
N THR A 24 -7.71 0.90 -1.74
CA THR A 24 -7.34 0.56 -0.37
C THR A 24 -6.55 1.69 0.30
N VAL A 25 -5.50 2.19 -0.36
CA VAL A 25 -4.70 3.31 0.16
C VAL A 25 -5.55 4.56 0.34
N TRP A 26 -6.34 4.90 -0.67
CA TRP A 26 -7.21 6.07 -0.65
C TRP A 26 -8.26 5.97 0.46
N TYR A 27 -8.90 4.81 0.61
CA TYR A 27 -9.88 4.55 1.64
C TYR A 27 -9.29 4.73 3.05
N ILE A 28 -8.18 4.08 3.33
CA ILE A 28 -7.52 4.20 4.64
C ILE A 28 -7.10 5.65 4.91
N ALA A 29 -6.47 6.29 3.92
CA ALA A 29 -6.01 7.68 4.06
C ALA A 29 -7.17 8.66 4.30
N ILE A 30 -8.31 8.52 3.60
CA ILE A 30 -9.46 9.41 3.77
C ILE A 30 -10.17 9.19 5.10
N VAL A 31 -10.27 7.94 5.57
CA VAL A 31 -10.85 7.62 6.88
C VAL A 31 -10.00 8.22 8.00
N MET A 32 -8.67 8.05 7.94
CA MET A 32 -7.76 8.66 8.91
C MET A 32 -7.86 10.19 8.91
N TYR A 33 -7.87 10.81 7.73
CA TYR A 33 -8.02 12.25 7.58
C TYR A 33 -9.36 12.75 8.12
N TYR A 34 -10.47 12.10 7.73
CA TYR A 34 -11.82 12.49 8.15
C TYR A 34 -12.01 12.33 9.67
N THR A 35 -11.50 11.24 10.25
CA THR A 35 -11.52 11.02 11.68
C THR A 35 -10.84 12.16 12.43
N LEU A 36 -9.68 12.58 11.95
CA LEU A 36 -8.97 13.68 12.57
C LEU A 36 -9.77 15.00 12.52
N VAL A 37 -10.30 15.36 11.36
CA VAL A 37 -11.10 16.58 11.19
C VAL A 37 -12.32 16.54 12.08
N HIS A 38 -13.03 15.41 12.13
CA HIS A 38 -14.22 15.26 12.97
C HIS A 38 -13.90 15.39 14.48
N VAL A 39 -12.82 14.76 14.92
CA VAL A 39 -12.42 14.81 16.34
C VAL A 39 -11.96 16.21 16.75
N THR A 40 -11.23 16.91 15.89
CA THR A 40 -10.78 18.28 16.20
C THR A 40 -11.95 19.26 16.26
N GLN A 41 -12.99 19.07 15.46
CA GLN A 41 -14.19 19.91 15.48
C GLN A 41 -15.13 19.62 16.63
N SER A 42 -15.23 18.36 17.05
CA SER A 42 -16.21 17.93 18.08
C SER A 42 -15.70 18.03 19.51
N GLY A 43 -14.40 18.23 19.71
CA GLY A 43 -13.77 18.23 21.04
C GLY A 43 -13.83 16.89 21.77
N TYR A 44 -14.30 15.83 21.11
CA TYR A 44 -14.35 14.47 21.66
C TYR A 44 -12.95 13.83 21.67
N ALA A 45 -12.70 13.00 22.68
CA ALA A 45 -11.51 12.16 22.81
C ALA A 45 -10.18 12.94 23.00
N SER A 46 -10.07 13.62 24.16
CA SER A 46 -8.83 14.32 24.59
C SER A 46 -7.57 13.45 24.50
N ASP A 47 -7.68 12.15 24.84
CA ASP A 47 -6.55 11.22 24.82
C ASP A 47 -6.09 10.89 23.40
N PHE A 48 -7.03 10.72 22.45
CA PHE A 48 -6.70 10.49 21.04
C PHE A 48 -6.01 11.72 20.43
N ILE A 49 -6.51 12.95 20.71
CA ILE A 49 -5.91 14.20 20.27
C ILE A 49 -4.50 14.35 20.86
N LYS A 50 -4.32 14.00 22.15
CA LYS A 50 -3.02 14.05 22.81
C LYS A 50 -2.03 13.08 22.15
N ASN A 51 -2.46 11.86 21.85
CA ASN A 51 -1.62 10.87 21.18
C ASN A 51 -1.21 11.34 19.75
N ILE A 52 -2.15 11.94 19.00
CA ILE A 52 -1.85 12.49 17.67
C ILE A 52 -0.86 13.66 17.75
N SER A 53 -0.97 14.53 18.75
CA SER A 53 -0.08 15.67 18.91
C SER A 53 1.39 15.28 19.16
N THR A 54 1.63 14.07 19.63
CA THR A 54 2.99 13.51 19.82
C THR A 54 3.59 12.94 18.55
N LEU A 55 2.81 12.80 17.45
CA LEU A 55 3.29 12.26 16.19
C LEU A 55 4.04 13.30 15.39
N SER A 56 5.13 12.88 14.77
CA SER A 56 5.94 13.73 13.90
C SER A 56 5.25 14.12 12.57
N ASN A 57 4.20 13.41 12.18
CA ASN A 57 3.48 13.63 10.92
C ASN A 57 2.12 14.26 11.17
N VAL A 58 1.87 15.43 10.57
CA VAL A 58 0.53 16.01 10.54
C VAL A 58 -0.35 15.13 9.63
N PRO A 59 -1.49 14.61 10.11
CA PRO A 59 -2.32 13.67 9.35
C PRO A 59 -2.81 14.17 7.99
N ILE A 60 -3.00 15.47 7.83
CA ILE A 60 -3.29 16.10 6.53
C ILE A 60 -2.15 15.84 5.54
N ARG A 61 -0.90 16.05 5.98
CA ARG A 61 0.29 15.79 5.16
C ARG A 61 0.39 14.31 4.81
N SER A 62 0.11 13.42 5.76
CA SER A 62 0.10 11.97 5.55
C SER A 62 -0.90 11.54 4.49
N PHE A 63 -2.12 12.12 4.47
CA PHE A 63 -3.10 11.89 3.42
C PHE A 63 -2.54 12.21 2.03
N TYR A 64 -1.98 13.41 1.86
CA TYR A 64 -1.43 13.82 0.57
C TYR A 64 -0.24 12.96 0.15
N ILE A 65 0.66 12.62 1.07
CA ILE A 65 1.81 11.76 0.76
C ILE A 65 1.34 10.36 0.36
N ALA A 66 0.35 9.78 1.02
CA ALA A 66 -0.17 8.47 0.68
C ALA A 66 -0.82 8.45 -0.71
N VAL A 67 -1.74 9.37 -0.98
CA VAL A 67 -2.52 9.39 -2.24
C VAL A 67 -1.64 9.81 -3.42
N PHE A 68 -0.95 10.95 -3.32
CA PHE A 68 -0.08 11.42 -4.41
C PHE A 68 1.18 10.58 -4.55
N GLY A 69 1.70 10.01 -3.47
CA GLY A 69 2.79 9.04 -3.51
C GLY A 69 2.41 7.80 -4.30
N PHE A 70 1.18 7.29 -4.14
CA PHE A 70 0.70 6.15 -4.92
C PHE A 70 0.54 6.50 -6.42
N ILE A 71 0.01 7.67 -6.73
CA ILE A 71 -0.05 8.17 -8.12
C ILE A 71 1.36 8.31 -8.70
N GLY A 72 2.29 8.86 -7.92
CA GLY A 72 3.71 8.96 -8.29
C GLY A 72 4.36 7.60 -8.54
N LEU A 73 4.06 6.60 -7.71
CA LEU A 73 4.49 5.22 -7.89
C LEU A 73 3.97 4.64 -9.22
N PHE A 74 2.69 4.82 -9.51
CA PHE A 74 2.08 4.38 -10.78
C PHE A 74 2.73 5.07 -12.00
N CYS A 75 2.95 6.38 -11.92
CA CYS A 75 3.66 7.13 -12.97
C CYS A 75 5.10 6.62 -13.15
N PHE A 76 5.81 6.38 -12.07
CA PHE A 76 7.18 5.85 -12.11
C PHE A 76 7.22 4.48 -12.80
N VAL A 77 6.35 3.55 -12.42
CA VAL A 77 6.23 2.22 -13.04
C VAL A 77 5.94 2.32 -14.53
N SER A 78 5.09 3.28 -14.94
CA SER A 78 4.74 3.51 -16.35
C SER A 78 5.90 4.05 -17.18
N ILE A 79 6.75 4.90 -16.58
CA ILE A 79 7.84 5.59 -17.29
C ILE A 79 9.14 4.78 -17.27
N ARG A 80 9.43 4.01 -16.20
CA ARG A 80 10.73 3.32 -16.03
C ARG A 80 11.14 2.45 -17.21
N LYS A 81 10.18 1.82 -17.90
CA LYS A 81 10.44 0.98 -19.08
C LYS A 81 11.02 1.76 -20.26
N LYS A 82 10.79 3.09 -20.32
CA LYS A 82 11.31 3.97 -21.36
C LYS A 82 12.74 4.45 -21.06
N ILE A 83 13.20 4.30 -19.82
CA ILE A 83 14.52 4.77 -19.39
C ILE A 83 15.55 3.67 -19.63
N ARG A 84 16.47 3.89 -20.57
CA ARG A 84 17.50 2.91 -20.96
C ARG A 84 18.37 2.42 -19.80
N PHE A 85 18.66 3.28 -18.84
CA PHE A 85 19.41 2.92 -17.63
C PHE A 85 18.67 1.85 -16.81
N PHE A 86 17.36 2.01 -16.55
CA PHE A 86 16.56 1.05 -15.80
C PHE A 86 16.35 -0.26 -16.55
N SER A 87 16.24 -0.21 -17.86
CA SER A 87 16.18 -1.41 -18.70
C SER A 87 17.44 -2.27 -18.58
N ARG A 88 18.61 -1.64 -18.35
CA ARG A 88 19.88 -2.35 -18.16
C ARG A 88 20.06 -2.86 -16.71
N HIS A 89 19.56 -2.12 -15.73
CA HIS A 89 19.72 -2.40 -14.30
C HIS A 89 18.34 -2.59 -13.64
N GLN A 90 17.67 -3.71 -13.93
CA GLN A 90 16.26 -3.96 -13.62
C GLN A 90 15.96 -4.04 -12.11
N ILE A 91 16.95 -4.33 -11.26
CA ILE A 91 16.78 -4.34 -9.79
C ILE A 91 16.55 -2.92 -9.26
N ILE A 92 17.25 -1.91 -9.80
CA ILE A 92 17.23 -0.54 -9.28
C ILE A 92 15.81 0.05 -9.26
N PRO A 93 15.01 0.01 -10.35
CA PRO A 93 13.65 0.51 -10.31
C PRO A 93 12.75 -0.24 -9.31
N ILE A 94 12.94 -1.55 -9.13
CA ILE A 94 12.18 -2.31 -8.12
C ILE A 94 12.53 -1.85 -6.70
N LEU A 95 13.79 -1.55 -6.42
CA LEU A 95 14.19 -0.99 -5.12
C LEU A 95 13.61 0.41 -4.88
N ILE A 96 13.53 1.26 -5.92
CA ILE A 96 12.88 2.57 -5.83
C ILE A 96 11.38 2.40 -5.54
N GLU A 97 10.70 1.47 -6.22
CA GLU A 97 9.29 1.16 -5.98
C GLU A 97 9.06 0.66 -4.56
N LEU A 98 9.93 -0.21 -4.06
CA LEU A 98 9.87 -0.69 -2.69
C LEU A 98 10.02 0.47 -1.70
N GLY A 99 11.00 1.37 -1.91
CA GLY A 99 11.19 2.55 -1.07
C GLY A 99 9.98 3.49 -1.08
N LEU A 100 9.41 3.77 -2.26
CA LEU A 100 8.19 4.59 -2.40
C LEU A 100 6.99 3.92 -1.71
N SER A 101 6.83 2.61 -1.87
CA SER A 101 5.75 1.85 -1.23
C SER A 101 5.85 1.87 0.29
N LEU A 102 7.05 1.71 0.86
CA LEU A 102 7.27 1.82 2.29
C LEU A 102 6.99 3.24 2.81
N LEU A 103 7.32 4.28 2.02
CA LEU A 103 6.97 5.66 2.35
C LEU A 103 5.46 5.87 2.37
N ILE A 104 4.73 5.35 1.39
CA ILE A 104 3.26 5.40 1.35
C ILE A 104 2.69 4.67 2.56
N MET A 105 3.12 3.43 2.81
CA MET A 105 2.65 2.60 3.92
C MET A 105 2.90 3.25 5.28
N LYS A 106 4.05 3.88 5.49
CA LYS A 106 4.35 4.63 6.72
C LYS A 106 3.30 5.71 7.00
N ASN A 107 2.82 6.41 5.97
CA ASN A 107 1.86 7.50 6.12
C ASN A 107 0.41 7.04 6.36
N ILE A 108 0.14 5.74 6.20
CA ILE A 108 -1.15 5.09 6.53
C ILE A 108 -0.96 4.00 7.59
N SER A 109 0.04 4.17 8.45
CA SER A 109 0.33 3.29 9.59
C SER A 109 0.47 1.82 9.20
N PHE A 110 1.06 1.54 8.04
CA PHE A 110 1.27 0.20 7.47
C PHE A 110 -0.01 -0.64 7.29
N SER A 111 -1.18 0.00 7.21
CA SER A 111 -2.47 -0.69 7.08
C SER A 111 -2.74 -1.23 5.66
N ALA A 112 -1.99 -0.82 4.63
CA ALA A 112 -2.16 -1.30 3.25
C ALA A 112 -0.94 -2.08 2.75
N THR A 113 -0.69 -3.25 3.30
CA THR A 113 0.42 -4.14 2.88
C THR A 113 0.23 -4.72 1.47
N CYS A 114 -0.98 -4.63 0.91
CA CYS A 114 -1.29 -5.05 -0.46
C CYS A 114 -0.43 -4.36 -1.53
N ILE A 115 0.11 -3.16 -1.26
CA ILE A 115 1.03 -2.46 -2.16
C ILE A 115 2.27 -3.32 -2.46
N LEU A 116 2.74 -4.10 -1.51
CA LEU A 116 3.90 -4.98 -1.68
C LEU A 116 3.62 -6.12 -2.67
N PHE A 117 2.37 -6.57 -2.80
CA PHE A 117 1.98 -7.56 -3.81
C PHE A 117 2.11 -7.01 -5.23
N LEU A 118 1.88 -5.68 -5.43
CA LEU A 118 2.14 -5.03 -6.72
C LEU A 118 3.61 -5.12 -7.11
N ILE A 119 4.53 -4.92 -6.16
CA ILE A 119 5.96 -4.96 -6.44
C ILE A 119 6.41 -6.39 -6.78
N ILE A 120 5.82 -7.41 -6.14
CA ILE A 120 6.07 -8.81 -6.51
C ILE A 120 5.58 -9.07 -7.93
N ALA A 121 4.35 -8.64 -8.26
CA ALA A 121 3.80 -8.79 -9.60
C ALA A 121 4.65 -8.05 -10.65
N ASP A 122 5.11 -6.85 -10.32
CA ASP A 122 6.02 -6.07 -11.16
C ASP A 122 7.38 -6.74 -11.35
N SER A 123 7.95 -7.30 -10.29
CA SER A 123 9.21 -8.05 -10.36
C SER A 123 9.09 -9.23 -11.32
N LEU A 124 7.96 -9.92 -11.30
CA LEU A 124 7.68 -11.03 -12.21
C LEU A 124 7.57 -10.55 -13.67
N LEU A 125 6.90 -9.42 -13.93
CA LEU A 125 6.68 -8.90 -15.27
C LEU A 125 7.89 -8.18 -15.89
N TYR A 126 8.73 -7.57 -15.06
CA TYR A 126 9.74 -6.62 -15.52
C TYR A 126 11.16 -7.17 -15.45
N VAL A 127 11.46 -8.02 -14.47
CA VAL A 127 12.83 -8.54 -14.28
C VAL A 127 13.02 -9.82 -15.08
N ASP A 128 13.87 -9.79 -16.11
CA ASP A 128 14.09 -10.91 -17.01
C ASP A 128 14.95 -12.01 -16.39
N LYS A 129 16.02 -11.61 -15.67
CA LYS A 129 16.97 -12.56 -15.07
C LYS A 129 16.35 -13.25 -13.86
N PRO A 130 16.30 -14.59 -13.82
CA PRO A 130 15.66 -15.31 -12.72
C PRO A 130 16.30 -15.05 -11.35
N VAL A 131 17.63 -14.90 -11.30
CA VAL A 131 18.36 -14.59 -10.05
C VAL A 131 17.96 -13.21 -9.52
N ASP A 132 17.99 -12.17 -10.38
CA ASP A 132 17.65 -10.81 -10.01
C ASP A 132 16.17 -10.74 -9.56
N ARG A 133 15.29 -11.47 -10.23
CA ARG A 133 13.87 -11.60 -9.88
C ARG A 133 13.70 -12.22 -8.49
N SER A 134 14.39 -13.31 -8.21
CA SER A 134 14.35 -13.96 -6.90
C SER A 134 14.85 -13.03 -5.79
N ILE A 135 15.90 -12.28 -6.04
CA ILE A 135 16.42 -11.27 -5.08
C ILE A 135 15.35 -10.22 -4.81
N CYS A 136 14.70 -9.67 -5.84
CA CYS A 136 13.63 -8.69 -5.67
C CYS A 136 12.48 -9.25 -4.83
N ILE A 137 12.00 -10.45 -5.12
CA ILE A 137 10.90 -11.09 -4.39
C ILE A 137 11.29 -11.32 -2.92
N ILE A 138 12.50 -11.78 -2.64
CA ILE A 138 12.99 -11.99 -1.26
C ILE A 138 13.03 -10.65 -0.51
N LEU A 139 13.52 -9.58 -1.15
CA LEU A 139 13.58 -8.25 -0.52
C LEU A 139 12.17 -7.71 -0.21
N VAL A 140 11.22 -7.87 -1.12
CA VAL A 140 9.82 -7.47 -0.89
C VAL A 140 9.19 -8.30 0.22
N PHE A 141 9.47 -9.61 0.27
CA PHE A 141 8.98 -10.47 1.33
C PHE A 141 9.56 -10.08 2.71
N LEU A 142 10.86 -9.78 2.78
CA LEU A 142 11.48 -9.24 3.99
C LEU A 142 10.84 -7.91 4.41
N ALA A 143 10.60 -7.01 3.46
CA ALA A 143 9.91 -5.75 3.73
C ALA A 143 8.49 -6.00 4.26
N TYR A 144 7.75 -6.98 3.71
CA TYR A 144 6.43 -7.37 4.20
C TYR A 144 6.50 -7.87 5.66
N MET A 145 7.44 -8.74 5.98
CA MET A 145 7.63 -9.26 7.34
C MET A 145 7.98 -8.16 8.34
N LEU A 146 8.81 -7.19 7.93
CA LEU A 146 9.22 -6.07 8.76
C LEU A 146 8.13 -4.97 8.86
N SER A 147 7.19 -4.91 7.93
CA SER A 147 6.11 -3.91 7.88
C SER A 147 4.95 -4.24 8.82
N ASN A 148 5.16 -5.07 9.83
CA ASN A 148 4.15 -5.37 10.84
C ASN A 148 4.00 -4.17 11.79
N TYR A 149 2.77 -3.64 11.91
CA TYR A 149 2.46 -2.51 12.79
C TYR A 149 2.91 -2.76 14.25
N GLY A 150 2.61 -3.95 14.79
CA GLY A 150 2.96 -4.29 16.18
C GLY A 150 4.46 -4.29 16.43
N TYR A 151 5.29 -4.60 15.43
CA TYR A 151 6.75 -4.50 15.53
C TYR A 151 7.22 -3.05 15.38
N LEU A 152 6.73 -2.35 14.37
CA LEU A 152 7.18 -1.00 14.02
C LEU A 152 6.73 0.06 15.03
N SER A 153 5.57 -0.09 15.66
CA SER A 153 5.06 0.84 16.66
C SER A 153 5.96 0.99 17.89
N ASN A 154 6.82 -0.01 18.16
CA ASN A 154 7.83 0.07 19.21
C ASN A 154 9.00 1.03 18.89
N TYR A 155 9.24 1.30 17.61
CA TYR A 155 10.38 2.11 17.14
C TYR A 155 9.95 3.44 16.51
N ILE A 156 8.76 3.47 15.91
CA ILE A 156 8.24 4.64 15.23
C ILE A 156 6.91 5.01 15.87
N PRO A 157 6.78 6.21 16.46
CA PRO A 157 5.50 6.64 17.02
C PRO A 157 4.47 6.76 15.90
N MET A 158 3.45 5.91 15.94
CA MET A 158 2.35 5.88 14.98
C MET A 158 1.08 5.40 15.67
N ILE A 159 -0.07 5.80 15.13
CA ILE A 159 -1.38 5.36 15.57
C ILE A 159 -1.92 4.34 14.57
N SER A 160 -2.44 3.22 15.05
CA SER A 160 -3.02 2.19 14.19
C SER A 160 -4.32 2.67 13.52
N PHE A 161 -4.68 2.08 12.39
CA PHE A 161 -5.97 2.35 11.75
C PHE A 161 -7.14 2.04 12.69
N GLN A 162 -7.04 0.99 13.50
CA GLN A 162 -8.05 0.64 14.50
C GLN A 162 -8.22 1.71 15.58
N GLU A 163 -7.15 2.36 16.02
CA GLU A 163 -7.23 3.48 16.96
C GLU A 163 -7.94 4.70 16.35
N TYR A 164 -7.75 4.97 15.04
CA TYR A 164 -8.56 5.97 14.34
C TYR A 164 -10.04 5.60 14.34
N LEU A 165 -10.37 4.33 14.22
CA LEU A 165 -11.75 3.85 14.23
C LEU A 165 -12.38 3.85 15.60
N SER A 166 -11.61 3.77 16.70
CA SER A 166 -12.11 3.71 18.07
C SER A 166 -12.91 4.94 18.51
N VAL A 167 -12.76 6.05 17.77
CA VAL A 167 -13.51 7.30 17.99
C VAL A 167 -14.99 7.19 17.61
N TYR A 168 -15.32 6.24 16.72
CA TYR A 168 -16.68 6.02 16.24
C TYR A 168 -17.46 5.05 17.14
N ASN A 169 -18.79 5.12 17.06
CA ASN A 169 -19.62 4.11 17.71
C ASN A 169 -19.38 2.71 17.11
N SER A 170 -19.67 1.65 17.86
CA SER A 170 -19.37 0.26 17.48
C SER A 170 -19.94 -0.15 16.13
N LYS A 171 -21.11 0.36 15.74
CA LYS A 171 -21.74 0.06 14.44
C LYS A 171 -20.96 0.67 13.28
N THR A 172 -20.58 1.95 13.38
CA THR A 172 -19.80 2.65 12.36
C THR A 172 -18.39 2.08 12.28
N GLN A 173 -17.75 1.80 13.42
CA GLN A 173 -16.44 1.16 13.51
C GLN A 173 -16.44 -0.19 12.78
N GLY A 174 -17.44 -1.06 13.04
CA GLY A 174 -17.56 -2.36 12.39
C GLY A 174 -17.75 -2.25 10.87
N LEU A 175 -18.52 -1.25 10.39
CA LEU A 175 -18.72 -1.00 8.98
C LEU A 175 -17.42 -0.55 8.29
N LEU A 176 -16.73 0.44 8.88
CA LEU A 176 -15.47 0.96 8.31
C LEU A 176 -14.37 -0.11 8.29
N LEU A 177 -14.25 -0.89 9.36
CA LEU A 177 -13.31 -2.02 9.41
C LEU A 177 -13.69 -3.11 8.39
N GLY A 178 -14.97 -3.40 8.23
CA GLY A 178 -15.46 -4.37 7.25
C GLY A 178 -15.10 -4.00 5.80
N ILE A 179 -15.16 -2.71 5.45
CA ILE A 179 -14.73 -2.23 4.12
C ILE A 179 -13.22 -2.42 3.93
N GLU A 180 -12.40 -2.06 4.93
CA GLU A 180 -10.94 -2.23 4.87
C GLU A 180 -10.57 -3.71 4.67
N VAL A 181 -11.14 -4.60 5.48
CA VAL A 181 -10.91 -6.05 5.40
C VAL A 181 -11.35 -6.59 4.02
N THR A 182 -12.49 -6.13 3.49
CA THR A 182 -12.97 -6.54 2.16
C THR A 182 -12.00 -6.11 1.06
N LEU A 183 -11.53 -4.86 1.08
CA LEU A 183 -10.55 -4.37 0.11
C LEU A 183 -9.21 -5.12 0.21
N SER A 184 -8.74 -5.39 1.42
CA SER A 184 -7.52 -6.15 1.66
C SER A 184 -7.64 -7.60 1.14
N ASN A 185 -8.75 -8.26 1.41
CA ASN A 185 -9.02 -9.61 0.90
C ASN A 185 -9.13 -9.66 -0.63
N LEU A 186 -9.77 -8.67 -1.26
CA LEU A 186 -9.82 -8.57 -2.72
C LEU A 186 -8.43 -8.45 -3.33
N ASN A 187 -7.53 -7.66 -2.74
CA ASN A 187 -6.14 -7.56 -3.20
C ASN A 187 -5.40 -8.90 -3.10
N ILE A 188 -5.62 -9.67 -2.02
CA ILE A 188 -5.03 -11.00 -1.85
C ILE A 188 -5.55 -11.95 -2.94
N VAL A 189 -6.88 -11.98 -3.16
CA VAL A 189 -7.49 -12.84 -4.19
C VAL A 189 -6.97 -12.50 -5.59
N LEU A 190 -6.86 -11.20 -5.92
CA LEU A 190 -6.31 -10.75 -7.20
C LEU A 190 -4.84 -11.15 -7.35
N PHE A 191 -4.04 -11.03 -6.29
CA PHE A 191 -2.64 -11.45 -6.30
C PHE A 191 -2.52 -12.97 -6.53
N ILE A 192 -3.32 -13.77 -5.84
CA ILE A 192 -3.37 -15.23 -6.03
C ILE A 192 -3.76 -15.55 -7.48
N ALA A 193 -4.83 -14.92 -8.00
CA ALA A 193 -5.25 -15.10 -9.39
C ALA A 193 -4.14 -14.72 -10.38
N TYR A 194 -3.41 -13.62 -10.10
CA TYR A 194 -2.26 -13.19 -10.88
C TYR A 194 -1.17 -14.27 -10.94
N ILE A 195 -0.79 -14.85 -9.78
CA ILE A 195 0.25 -15.90 -9.71
C ILE A 195 -0.17 -17.15 -10.48
N PHE A 196 -1.45 -17.55 -10.41
CA PHE A 196 -1.95 -18.72 -11.17
C PHE A 196 -1.99 -18.48 -12.69
N LEU A 197 -2.21 -17.26 -13.11
CA LEU A 197 -2.27 -16.91 -14.54
C LEU A 197 -0.89 -16.62 -15.13
N TYR A 198 0.06 -16.14 -14.34
CA TYR A 198 1.43 -15.86 -14.75
C TYR A 198 2.20 -17.14 -15.06
#